data_f14e3333e69a64081b498a6b2f51f59d
#
_entry.id   f14e3333e69a64081b498a6b2f51f59d
#
_cell.length_a   1.000
_cell.length_b   1.000
_cell.length_c   1.000
_cell.angle_alpha   90.00
_cell.angle_beta   90.00
_cell.angle_gamma   90.00
#
_symmetry.space_group_name_H-M   'P 1'
#
loop_
_entity.id
_entity.type
_entity.pdbx_description
1 polymer ?
#
loop_
_entity_poly.entity_id
_entity_poly.type
_entity_poly.pdbx_seq_one_letter_code
_entity_poly.pdbx_strand_id
1 'polypeptide(L)'
;EDVANSISEHYLPTGLTSPLPKKPFSYSISIVDKVDTLVGFFVIDEKPTSSKDPYALRRSAISLLRIIIENKLFFKLRDLISHSIRLYEQQGVDIKNNRTEQQVLDFIKERMRNILKLKNIKIDIIEASISSHSGDNFLDLYKKNILMNKYISKDVGINAISSYKRASNITDKVEREIT
;
A
#
# COMPACT_ATOMS: atom_id res chain seq x y z
N GLU A 1 11.72 -29.85 4.64
CA GLU A 1 11.64 -29.38 3.24
C GLU A 1 11.04 -27.98 3.19
N ASP A 2 9.91 -27.69 3.83
CA ASP A 2 9.27 -26.36 3.78
C ASP A 2 10.14 -25.25 4.40
N VAL A 3 10.84 -25.52 5.49
CA VAL A 3 11.76 -24.57 6.11
C VAL A 3 12.94 -24.23 5.18
N ALA A 4 13.53 -25.24 4.53
CA ALA A 4 14.63 -25.01 3.58
C ALA A 4 14.18 -24.19 2.36
N ASN A 5 12.97 -24.46 1.84
CA ASN A 5 12.39 -23.69 0.74
C ASN A 5 12.12 -22.25 1.17
N SER A 6 11.58 -22.02 2.37
CA SER A 6 11.30 -20.66 2.83
C SER A 6 12.57 -19.84 3.06
N ILE A 7 13.67 -20.46 3.51
CA ILE A 7 14.99 -19.80 3.61
C ILE A 7 15.48 -19.37 2.23
N SER A 8 15.26 -20.16 1.18
CA SER A 8 15.64 -19.78 -0.18
C SER A 8 14.71 -18.75 -0.82
N GLU A 9 13.44 -18.73 -0.41
CA GLU A 9 12.39 -17.89 -1.02
C GLU A 9 12.10 -16.59 -0.26
N HIS A 10 12.63 -16.37 0.97
CA HIS A 10 12.26 -15.20 1.78
C HIS A 10 12.62 -13.86 1.13
N TYR A 11 13.66 -13.82 0.29
CA TYR A 11 14.00 -12.62 -0.46
C TYR A 11 13.04 -12.31 -1.61
N LEU A 12 12.28 -13.31 -2.09
CA LEU A 12 11.34 -13.11 -3.18
C LEU A 12 10.12 -12.26 -2.78
N PRO A 13 9.56 -11.48 -3.71
CA PRO A 13 10.12 -11.12 -5.00
C PRO A 13 11.22 -10.08 -4.87
N THR A 14 12.24 -10.14 -5.72
CA THR A 14 13.34 -9.17 -5.76
C THR A 14 13.08 -7.98 -6.68
N GLY A 15 11.96 -7.97 -7.40
CA GLY A 15 11.56 -6.90 -8.33
C GLY A 15 10.19 -7.14 -8.92
N LEU A 16 9.79 -6.27 -9.87
CA LEU A 16 8.45 -6.27 -10.46
C LEU A 16 8.10 -7.54 -11.24
N THR A 17 9.07 -8.19 -11.84
CA THR A 17 8.89 -9.37 -12.70
C THR A 17 9.43 -10.66 -12.09
N SER A 18 10.09 -10.58 -10.92
CA SER A 18 10.66 -11.76 -10.27
C SER A 18 9.55 -12.69 -9.73
N PRO A 19 9.83 -14.00 -9.61
CA PRO A 19 8.88 -14.95 -9.04
C PRO A 19 8.49 -14.57 -7.61
N LEU A 20 7.33 -15.05 -7.18
CA LEU A 20 6.83 -14.90 -5.81
C LEU A 20 7.09 -16.17 -5.01
N PRO A 21 7.23 -16.05 -3.69
CA PRO A 21 7.18 -17.22 -2.82
C PRO A 21 5.80 -17.87 -2.95
N LYS A 22 5.78 -19.21 -3.12
CA LYS A 22 4.56 -19.94 -3.50
C LYS A 22 3.81 -20.51 -2.29
N LYS A 23 4.54 -20.94 -1.27
CA LYS A 23 3.95 -21.61 -0.11
C LYS A 23 3.58 -20.62 0.99
N PRO A 24 2.51 -20.87 1.75
CA PRO A 24 2.10 -20.02 2.87
C PRO A 24 3.24 -19.69 3.82
N PHE A 25 4.04 -20.66 4.20
CA PHE A 25 5.18 -20.47 5.08
C PHE A 25 6.25 -19.53 4.46
N SER A 26 6.58 -19.72 3.18
CA SER A 26 7.56 -18.90 2.47
C SER A 26 7.10 -17.44 2.33
N TYR A 27 5.86 -17.21 1.91
CA TYR A 27 5.39 -15.82 1.76
C TYR A 27 5.15 -15.14 3.11
N SER A 28 4.82 -15.86 4.16
CA SER A 28 4.70 -15.28 5.51
C SER A 28 6.05 -14.78 6.01
N ILE A 29 7.12 -15.58 5.88
CA ILE A 29 8.48 -15.16 6.24
C ILE A 29 8.91 -13.96 5.38
N SER A 30 8.65 -14.00 4.08
CA SER A 30 8.97 -12.88 3.19
C SER A 30 8.23 -11.58 3.54
N ILE A 31 6.97 -11.66 3.98
CA ILE A 31 6.21 -10.49 4.47
C ILE A 31 6.87 -9.92 5.72
N VAL A 32 7.18 -10.79 6.70
CA VAL A 32 7.79 -10.36 7.96
C VAL A 32 9.13 -9.70 7.72
N ASP A 33 10.01 -10.30 6.91
CA ASP A 33 11.30 -9.75 6.51
C ASP A 33 11.18 -8.34 5.91
N LYS A 34 10.23 -8.15 4.99
CA LYS A 34 10.03 -6.86 4.33
C LYS A 34 9.40 -5.81 5.25
N VAL A 35 8.48 -6.21 6.12
CA VAL A 35 7.90 -5.30 7.12
C VAL A 35 8.96 -4.89 8.13
N ASP A 36 9.73 -5.83 8.64
CA ASP A 36 10.79 -5.56 9.59
C ASP A 36 11.87 -4.63 9.00
N THR A 37 12.31 -4.88 7.78
CA THR A 37 13.24 -4.01 7.05
C THR A 37 12.68 -2.59 6.92
N LEU A 38 11.41 -2.43 6.46
CA LEU A 38 10.80 -1.12 6.31
C LEU A 38 10.71 -0.39 7.66
N VAL A 39 10.18 -1.06 8.67
CA VAL A 39 10.00 -0.47 10.00
C VAL A 39 11.35 -0.09 10.62
N GLY A 40 12.35 -0.98 10.57
CA GLY A 40 13.67 -0.74 11.15
C GLY A 40 14.32 0.53 10.61
N PHE A 41 14.33 0.73 9.29
CA PHE A 41 14.90 1.94 8.70
C PHE A 41 14.08 3.21 9.02
N PHE A 42 12.76 3.10 9.10
CA PHE A 42 11.91 4.23 9.47
C PHE A 42 12.02 4.59 10.95
N VAL A 43 12.23 3.62 11.83
CA VAL A 43 12.45 3.84 13.27
C VAL A 43 13.71 4.68 13.52
N ILE A 44 14.80 4.39 12.81
CA ILE A 44 16.06 5.15 12.92
C ILE A 44 16.13 6.40 12.03
N ASP A 45 15.02 6.74 11.36
CA ASP A 45 14.86 7.89 10.45
C ASP A 45 15.70 7.83 9.15
N GLU A 46 16.17 6.63 8.77
CA GLU A 46 16.90 6.37 7.52
C GLU A 46 15.94 6.11 6.35
N LYS A 47 15.16 7.14 5.99
CA LYS A 47 14.13 7.05 4.96
C LYS A 47 14.71 7.31 3.56
N PRO A 48 14.16 6.69 2.51
CA PRO A 48 14.55 7.01 1.15
C PRO A 48 14.10 8.42 0.78
N THR A 49 15.00 9.17 0.17
CA THR A 49 14.71 10.50 -0.39
C THR A 49 14.28 10.38 -1.85
N SER A 50 13.84 11.47 -2.49
CA SER A 50 13.44 11.45 -3.92
C SER A 50 14.49 10.81 -4.84
N SER A 51 15.76 11.04 -4.58
CA SER A 51 16.90 10.62 -5.42
C SER A 51 17.70 9.43 -4.88
N LYS A 52 17.58 9.10 -3.58
CA LYS A 52 18.41 8.06 -2.93
C LYS A 52 17.55 7.02 -2.23
N ASP A 53 17.88 5.75 -2.45
CA ASP A 53 17.27 4.60 -1.79
C ASP A 53 18.36 3.51 -1.59
N PRO A 54 19.35 3.77 -0.73
CA PRO A 54 20.51 2.89 -0.58
C PRO A 54 20.13 1.51 -0.06
N TYR A 55 19.02 1.40 0.66
CA TYR A 55 18.54 0.16 1.28
C TYR A 55 17.43 -0.52 0.47
N ALA A 56 17.14 -0.03 -0.73
CA ALA A 56 16.10 -0.58 -1.61
C ALA A 56 14.70 -0.69 -0.97
N LEU A 57 14.35 0.24 -0.08
CA LEU A 57 13.07 0.23 0.65
C LEU A 57 11.86 0.35 -0.29
N ARG A 58 12.00 1.10 -1.42
CA ARG A 58 10.95 1.14 -2.46
C ARG A 58 10.68 -0.23 -3.05
N ARG A 59 11.74 -1.00 -3.28
CA ARG A 59 11.65 -2.36 -3.81
C ARG A 59 11.00 -3.28 -2.78
N SER A 60 11.39 -3.19 -1.50
CA SER A 60 10.79 -3.96 -0.41
C SER A 60 9.29 -3.70 -0.29
N ALA A 61 8.85 -2.43 -0.35
CA ALA A 61 7.43 -2.08 -0.30
C ALA A 61 6.65 -2.59 -1.53
N ILE A 62 7.20 -2.50 -2.74
CA ILE A 62 6.58 -3.06 -3.94
C ILE A 62 6.48 -4.58 -3.84
N SER A 63 7.52 -5.24 -3.36
CA SER A 63 7.57 -6.68 -3.17
C SER A 63 6.53 -7.16 -2.17
N LEU A 64 6.40 -6.46 -1.04
CA LEU A 64 5.35 -6.71 -0.04
C LEU A 64 3.95 -6.61 -0.65
N LEU A 65 3.67 -5.54 -1.38
CA LEU A 65 2.37 -5.35 -2.04
C LEU A 65 2.10 -6.44 -3.09
N ARG A 66 3.10 -6.86 -3.85
CA ARG A 66 2.96 -7.97 -4.80
C ARG A 66 2.57 -9.28 -4.11
N ILE A 67 3.22 -9.61 -3.00
CA ILE A 67 2.89 -10.82 -2.22
C ILE A 67 1.44 -10.75 -1.74
N ILE A 68 1.01 -9.62 -1.18
CA ILE A 68 -0.35 -9.41 -0.68
C ILE A 68 -1.39 -9.57 -1.81
N ILE A 69 -1.16 -8.93 -2.95
CA ILE A 69 -2.12 -8.89 -4.07
C ILE A 69 -2.21 -10.25 -4.76
N GLU A 70 -1.08 -10.83 -5.12
CA GLU A 70 -1.05 -12.04 -5.96
C GLU A 70 -1.43 -13.31 -5.17
N ASN A 71 -1.11 -13.36 -3.87
CA ASN A 71 -1.59 -14.43 -2.98
C ASN A 71 -2.96 -14.13 -2.35
N LYS A 72 -3.59 -12.99 -2.68
CA LYS A 72 -4.93 -12.58 -2.19
C LYS A 72 -5.03 -12.55 -0.66
N LEU A 73 -4.00 -12.05 0.01
CA LEU A 73 -3.92 -12.04 1.46
C LEU A 73 -4.74 -10.89 2.05
N PHE A 74 -5.65 -11.23 2.95
CA PHE A 74 -6.55 -10.27 3.58
C PHE A 74 -6.18 -10.10 5.06
N PHE A 75 -5.47 -9.02 5.39
CA PHE A 75 -5.11 -8.66 6.77
C PHE A 75 -4.82 -7.16 6.87
N LYS A 76 -4.75 -6.66 8.10
CA LYS A 76 -4.39 -5.26 8.38
C LYS A 76 -2.88 -5.15 8.51
N LEU A 77 -2.24 -4.47 7.56
CA LEU A 77 -0.80 -4.29 7.57
C LEU A 77 -0.32 -3.46 8.76
N ARG A 78 -1.17 -2.54 9.24
CA ARG A 78 -0.92 -1.73 10.44
C ARG A 78 -0.55 -2.60 11.66
N ASP A 79 -1.27 -3.70 11.88
CA ASP A 79 -1.03 -4.57 13.03
C ASP A 79 0.38 -5.16 13.03
N LEU A 80 0.89 -5.55 11.85
CA LEU A 80 2.28 -6.04 11.70
C LEU A 80 3.30 -4.92 11.91
N ILE A 81 3.05 -3.72 11.36
CA ILE A 81 3.92 -2.56 11.52
C ILE A 81 4.00 -2.16 13.00
N SER A 82 2.86 -2.02 13.67
CA SER A 82 2.80 -1.68 15.09
C SER A 82 3.50 -2.73 15.96
N HIS A 83 3.36 -4.02 15.60
CA HIS A 83 4.06 -5.10 16.30
C HIS A 83 5.57 -5.01 16.12
N SER A 84 6.05 -4.78 14.91
CA SER A 84 7.48 -4.62 14.61
C SER A 84 8.07 -3.41 15.35
N ILE A 85 7.37 -2.27 15.41
CA ILE A 85 7.79 -1.08 16.18
C ILE A 85 7.98 -1.46 17.66
N ARG A 86 7.00 -2.14 18.26
CA ARG A 86 7.10 -2.58 19.67
C ARG A 86 8.29 -3.51 19.92
N LEU A 87 8.62 -4.38 18.96
CA LEU A 87 9.79 -5.25 19.09
C LEU A 87 11.10 -4.45 19.10
N TYR A 88 11.21 -3.40 18.28
CA TYR A 88 12.37 -2.49 18.31
C TYR A 88 12.46 -1.73 19.63
N GLU A 89 11.34 -1.24 20.18
CA GLU A 89 11.30 -0.61 21.51
C GLU A 89 11.79 -1.55 22.61
N GLN A 90 11.33 -2.82 22.59
CA GLN A 90 11.75 -3.85 23.56
C GLN A 90 13.24 -4.19 23.46
N GLN A 91 13.83 -4.04 22.27
CA GLN A 91 15.28 -4.21 22.05
C GLN A 91 16.10 -2.98 22.45
N GLY A 92 15.45 -1.92 22.95
CA GLY A 92 16.11 -0.69 23.39
C GLY A 92 16.48 0.25 22.23
N VAL A 93 15.89 0.07 21.05
CA VAL A 93 16.10 1.00 19.93
C VAL A 93 15.31 2.28 20.20
N ASP A 94 15.99 3.42 20.13
CA ASP A 94 15.36 4.74 20.28
C ASP A 94 14.47 5.05 19.07
N ILE A 95 13.17 5.16 19.30
CA ILE A 95 12.18 5.50 18.26
C ILE A 95 12.19 7.01 18.03
N LYS A 96 12.93 7.45 17.05
CA LYS A 96 13.13 8.88 16.75
C LYS A 96 11.85 9.64 16.38
N ASN A 97 10.78 8.94 15.99
CA ASN A 97 9.57 9.57 15.50
C ASN A 97 8.30 8.81 15.91
N ASN A 98 7.43 9.45 16.68
CA ASN A 98 6.13 8.89 17.07
C ASN A 98 5.13 8.69 15.92
N ARG A 99 5.44 9.16 14.68
CA ARG A 99 4.65 8.97 13.47
C ARG A 99 5.18 7.87 12.57
N THR A 100 6.13 7.07 13.03
CA THR A 100 6.79 6.01 12.23
C THR A 100 5.77 5.07 11.57
N GLU A 101 4.77 4.61 12.31
CA GLU A 101 3.71 3.75 11.77
C GLU A 101 3.00 4.38 10.57
N GLN A 102 2.55 5.62 10.72
CA GLN A 102 1.85 6.34 9.65
C GLN A 102 2.77 6.60 8.45
N GLN A 103 4.02 6.93 8.69
CA GLN A 103 5.01 7.16 7.64
C GLN A 103 5.30 5.91 6.81
N VAL A 104 5.41 4.75 7.46
CA VAL A 104 5.57 3.45 6.77
C VAL A 104 4.33 3.15 5.92
N LEU A 105 3.13 3.34 6.46
CA LEU A 105 1.87 3.14 5.72
C LEU A 105 1.76 4.08 4.53
N ASP A 106 2.08 5.36 4.69
CA ASP A 106 2.02 6.35 3.61
C ASP A 106 3.07 6.04 2.53
N PHE A 107 4.24 5.58 2.93
CA PHE A 107 5.26 5.12 2.01
C PHE A 107 4.80 3.91 1.19
N ILE A 108 4.10 2.95 1.79
CA ILE A 108 3.55 1.78 1.09
C ILE A 108 2.37 2.20 0.20
N LYS A 109 1.50 3.11 0.65
CA LYS A 109 0.42 3.69 -0.17
C LYS A 109 0.95 4.36 -1.44
N GLU A 110 2.08 5.07 -1.34
CA GLU A 110 2.71 5.67 -2.52
C GLU A 110 3.19 4.61 -3.53
N ARG A 111 3.69 3.47 -3.04
CA ARG A 111 4.05 2.34 -3.93
C ARG A 111 2.82 1.68 -4.55
N MET A 112 1.70 1.62 -3.82
CA MET A 112 0.42 1.17 -4.38
C MET A 112 -0.04 2.06 -5.54
N ARG A 113 0.09 3.38 -5.43
CA ARG A 113 -0.18 4.31 -6.56
C ARG A 113 0.59 3.92 -7.82
N ASN A 114 1.86 3.59 -7.68
CA ASN A 114 2.69 3.20 -8.80
C ASN A 114 2.23 1.87 -9.43
N ILE A 115 1.87 0.88 -8.62
CA ILE A 115 1.31 -0.40 -9.10
C ILE A 115 -0.01 -0.17 -9.85
N LEU A 116 -0.89 0.67 -9.33
CA LEU A 116 -2.18 0.97 -9.95
C LEU A 116 -2.04 1.75 -11.26
N LYS A 117 -1.09 2.70 -11.34
CA LYS A 117 -0.73 3.41 -12.58
C LYS A 117 -0.25 2.45 -13.67
N LEU A 118 0.60 1.48 -13.32
CA LEU A 118 1.06 0.43 -14.25
C LEU A 118 -0.07 -0.49 -14.75
N LYS A 119 -1.19 -0.55 -14.03
CA LYS A 119 -2.43 -1.24 -14.46
C LYS A 119 -3.38 -0.34 -15.27
N ASN A 120 -2.91 0.83 -15.72
CA ASN A 120 -3.69 1.81 -16.49
C ASN A 120 -4.98 2.28 -15.78
N ILE A 121 -4.97 2.35 -14.45
CA ILE A 121 -6.07 2.94 -13.68
C ILE A 121 -5.92 4.45 -13.72
N LYS A 122 -7.02 5.16 -13.94
CA LYS A 122 -7.05 6.62 -14.00
C LYS A 122 -6.62 7.23 -12.66
N ILE A 123 -5.84 8.31 -12.73
CA ILE A 123 -5.24 8.95 -11.54
C ILE A 123 -6.32 9.44 -10.57
N ASP A 124 -7.41 10.03 -11.07
CA ASP A 124 -8.54 10.49 -10.26
C ASP A 124 -9.18 9.35 -9.44
N ILE A 125 -9.31 8.16 -10.02
CA ILE A 125 -9.80 6.97 -9.31
C ILE A 125 -8.82 6.53 -8.22
N ILE A 126 -7.53 6.53 -8.52
CA ILE A 126 -6.48 6.16 -7.56
C ILE A 126 -6.53 7.11 -6.36
N GLU A 127 -6.52 8.42 -6.61
CA GLU A 127 -6.51 9.42 -5.53
C GLU A 127 -7.80 9.38 -4.71
N ALA A 128 -8.96 9.30 -5.33
CA ALA A 128 -10.23 9.17 -4.63
C ALA A 128 -10.28 7.91 -3.76
N SER A 129 -9.77 6.78 -4.26
CA SER A 129 -9.75 5.53 -3.51
C SER A 129 -8.79 5.58 -2.34
N ILE A 130 -7.60 6.13 -2.50
CA ILE A 130 -6.59 6.22 -1.44
C ILE A 130 -7.05 7.20 -0.36
N SER A 131 -7.61 8.36 -0.75
CA SER A 131 -8.11 9.37 0.20
C SER A 131 -9.31 8.87 1.01
N SER A 132 -10.19 8.09 0.39
CA SER A 132 -11.37 7.52 1.07
C SER A 132 -11.06 6.23 1.83
N HIS A 133 -9.86 5.65 1.67
CA HIS A 133 -9.49 4.39 2.31
C HIS A 133 -8.87 4.66 3.69
N SER A 134 -9.70 4.63 4.71
CA SER A 134 -9.26 4.72 6.11
C SER A 134 -8.56 3.46 6.61
N GLY A 135 -8.67 2.37 5.86
CA GLY A 135 -8.11 1.07 6.20
C GLY A 135 -6.66 0.89 5.74
N ASP A 136 -6.05 -0.15 6.26
CA ASP A 136 -4.70 -0.62 6.01
C ASP A 136 -4.67 -2.01 5.37
N ASN A 137 -5.82 -2.43 4.80
CA ASN A 137 -5.95 -3.61 3.98
C ASN A 137 -5.66 -3.29 2.51
N PHE A 138 -4.44 -3.55 2.09
CA PHE A 138 -3.97 -3.21 0.75
C PHE A 138 -4.55 -4.08 -0.36
N LEU A 139 -4.99 -5.31 -0.07
CA LEU A 139 -5.72 -6.12 -1.04
C LEU A 139 -7.09 -5.51 -1.35
N ASP A 140 -7.78 -5.03 -0.32
CA ASP A 140 -9.08 -4.37 -0.49
C ASP A 140 -8.94 -3.07 -1.29
N LEU A 141 -7.97 -2.24 -0.94
CA LEU A 141 -7.65 -1.04 -1.70
C LEU A 141 -7.37 -1.35 -3.17
N TYR A 142 -6.57 -2.38 -3.47
CA TYR A 142 -6.29 -2.80 -4.83
C TYR A 142 -7.55 -3.24 -5.58
N LYS A 143 -8.35 -4.15 -4.99
CA LYS A 143 -9.61 -4.63 -5.57
C LYS A 143 -10.60 -3.50 -5.83
N LYS A 144 -10.75 -2.58 -4.88
CA LYS A 144 -11.62 -1.40 -5.00
C LYS A 144 -11.24 -0.57 -6.23
N ASN A 145 -9.95 -0.28 -6.44
CA ASN A 145 -9.49 0.46 -7.60
C ASN A 145 -9.79 -0.24 -8.93
N ILE A 146 -9.53 -1.55 -9.02
CA ILE A 146 -9.84 -2.34 -10.22
C ILE A 146 -11.34 -2.30 -10.54
N LEU A 147 -12.19 -2.52 -9.52
CA LEU A 147 -13.64 -2.52 -9.67
C LEU A 147 -14.18 -1.13 -10.05
N MET A 148 -13.71 -0.07 -9.38
CA MET A 148 -14.10 1.30 -9.69
C MET A 148 -13.73 1.69 -11.11
N ASN A 149 -12.49 1.37 -11.55
CA ASN A 149 -12.06 1.67 -12.92
C ASN A 149 -12.94 0.96 -13.96
N LYS A 150 -13.28 -0.32 -13.70
CA LYS A 150 -14.19 -1.08 -14.57
C LYS A 150 -15.62 -0.52 -14.55
N TYR A 151 -16.11 -0.06 -13.40
CA TYR A 151 -17.47 0.51 -13.27
C TYR A 151 -17.60 1.87 -13.95
N ILE A 152 -16.66 2.77 -13.69
CA ILE A 152 -16.65 4.13 -14.23
C ILE A 152 -16.49 4.15 -15.76
N SER A 153 -15.89 3.11 -16.34
CA SER A 153 -15.76 2.97 -17.78
C SER A 153 -17.04 2.50 -18.51
N LYS A 154 -18.09 2.16 -17.77
CA LYS A 154 -19.40 1.77 -18.34
C LYS A 154 -20.36 2.97 -18.39
N ASP A 155 -21.36 2.91 -19.26
CA ASP A 155 -22.38 3.97 -19.41
C ASP A 155 -23.05 4.36 -18.10
N VAL A 156 -23.34 3.37 -17.25
CA VAL A 156 -23.93 3.61 -15.91
C VAL A 156 -23.02 4.45 -15.04
N GLY A 157 -21.72 4.16 -15.03
CA GLY A 157 -20.72 4.91 -14.25
C GLY A 157 -20.51 6.33 -14.82
N ILE A 158 -20.44 6.46 -16.14
CA ILE A 158 -20.35 7.77 -16.82
C ILE A 158 -21.56 8.64 -16.48
N ASN A 159 -22.76 8.08 -16.56
CA ASN A 159 -24.00 8.78 -16.24
C ASN A 159 -24.08 9.18 -14.75
N ALA A 160 -23.66 8.29 -13.84
CA ALA A 160 -23.61 8.58 -12.40
C ALA A 160 -22.68 9.77 -12.09
N ILE A 161 -21.46 9.78 -12.65
CA ILE A 161 -20.51 10.89 -12.48
C ILE A 161 -21.07 12.19 -13.07
N SER A 162 -21.69 12.14 -14.26
CA SER A 162 -22.28 13.31 -14.90
C SER A 162 -23.42 13.89 -14.05
N SER A 163 -24.27 13.04 -13.50
CA SER A 163 -25.39 13.45 -12.64
C SER A 163 -24.88 14.05 -11.31
N TYR A 164 -23.88 13.44 -10.70
CA TYR A 164 -23.23 13.97 -9.50
C TYR A 164 -22.63 15.36 -9.73
N LYS A 165 -21.87 15.53 -10.83
CA LYS A 165 -21.27 16.84 -11.17
C LYS A 165 -22.33 17.93 -11.37
N ARG A 166 -23.46 17.60 -11.99
CA ARG A 166 -24.56 18.55 -12.14
C ARG A 166 -25.15 18.94 -10.79
N ALA A 167 -25.43 17.97 -9.91
CA ALA A 167 -25.93 18.22 -8.57
C ALA A 167 -24.99 19.07 -7.74
N SER A 168 -23.69 18.73 -7.70
CA SER A 168 -22.66 19.49 -6.99
C SER A 168 -22.56 20.94 -7.47
N ASN A 169 -22.58 21.16 -8.79
CA ASN A 169 -22.54 22.52 -9.34
C ASN A 169 -23.77 23.36 -8.96
N ILE A 170 -24.93 22.74 -8.72
CA ILE A 170 -26.14 23.44 -8.27
C ILE A 170 -25.98 23.80 -6.79
N THR A 171 -25.56 22.88 -5.94
CA THR A 171 -25.37 23.12 -4.50
C THR A 171 -24.31 24.19 -4.23
N ASP A 172 -23.17 24.12 -4.95
CA ASP A 172 -22.09 25.11 -4.84
C ASP A 172 -22.54 26.53 -5.23
N LYS A 173 -23.50 26.67 -6.16
CA LYS A 173 -24.06 27.96 -6.51
C LYS A 173 -24.97 28.49 -5.40
N VAL A 174 -25.82 27.64 -4.83
CA VAL A 174 -26.74 28.00 -3.75
C VAL A 174 -25.96 28.42 -2.49
N GLU A 175 -24.87 27.72 -2.14
CA GLU A 175 -24.03 28.10 -1.00
C GLU A 175 -23.37 29.47 -1.19
N ARG A 176 -22.97 29.83 -2.42
CA ARG A 176 -22.36 31.14 -2.72
C ARG A 176 -23.38 32.29 -2.73
N GLU A 177 -24.66 32.02 -2.94
CA GLU A 177 -25.72 33.02 -2.90
C GLU A 177 -26.25 33.29 -1.47
N ILE A 178 -25.92 32.42 -0.50
CA ILE A 178 -26.34 32.53 0.91
C ILE A 178 -25.26 33.16 1.80
N THR A 179 -24.01 33.29 1.30
CA THR A 179 -22.88 33.90 2.00
C THR A 179 -22.61 35.31 1.51
#